data_8f558334dcd74e0d253fbe5bcb06acd6
#
_entry.id   8f558334dcd74e0d253fbe5bcb06acd6
#
_cell.length_a   1.000
_cell.length_b   1.000
_cell.length_c   1.000
_cell.angle_alpha   90.00
_cell.angle_beta   90.00
_cell.angle_gamma   90.00
#
_symmetry.space_group_name_H-M   'P 1'
#
loop_
_entity.id
_entity.type
_entity.pdbx_description
1 polymer ?
#
loop_
_entity_poly.entity_id
_entity_poly.type
_entity_poly.pdbx_seq_one_letter_code
_entity_poly.pdbx_strand_id
1 'polypeptide(L)'
;MAFEIVKTFVVRSPTEQVWNFLTDPEKIARCLPGAAITGKIDEKTWQGTMTVKVGPVSSSYKGKVAFEKLDTTAHTAEILATGQDVRGRGGADLRLKSSLATKGPSETEVTTTSRVNITGILAQMGRGMVQDVGDQIFQAFTQRVRAELEAPPQATEARPAATPVPPSRPEALDVGALGARAAVRAPLFWVAIALIAGLLYILFR
;
A
#
# COMPACT_ATOMS: atom_id res chain seq x y z
N MET A 1 -2.91 -23.72 -9.12
CA MET A 1 -3.02 -23.11 -10.47
C MET A 1 -1.79 -22.29 -10.69
N ALA A 2 -1.05 -22.55 -11.77
CA ALA A 2 0.18 -21.81 -12.08
C ALA A 2 0.06 -21.10 -13.44
N PHE A 3 0.61 -19.87 -13.56
CA PHE A 3 0.63 -19.09 -14.78
C PHE A 3 1.73 -18.03 -14.75
N GLU A 4 2.06 -17.50 -15.93
CA GLU A 4 3.07 -16.46 -16.08
C GLU A 4 2.40 -15.15 -16.58
N ILE A 5 2.89 -14.04 -16.06
CA ILE A 5 2.43 -12.70 -16.41
C ILE A 5 3.66 -11.85 -16.73
N VAL A 6 3.67 -11.22 -17.89
CA VAL A 6 4.67 -10.21 -18.25
C VAL A 6 4.00 -8.85 -18.27
N LYS A 7 4.61 -7.87 -17.60
CA LYS A 7 4.12 -6.49 -17.53
C LYS A 7 5.28 -5.52 -17.73
N THR A 8 5.01 -4.46 -18.46
CA THR A 8 5.96 -3.36 -18.69
C THR A 8 5.29 -2.04 -18.39
N PHE A 9 6.02 -1.12 -17.77
CA PHE A 9 5.56 0.25 -17.57
C PHE A 9 6.75 1.22 -17.61
N VAL A 10 6.46 2.48 -17.88
CA VAL A 10 7.44 3.55 -17.97
C VAL A 10 7.22 4.52 -16.82
N VAL A 11 8.32 5.00 -16.24
CA VAL A 11 8.36 6.00 -15.17
C VAL A 11 9.23 7.16 -15.64
N ARG A 12 8.76 8.39 -15.49
CA ARG A 12 9.52 9.62 -15.80
C ARG A 12 10.42 9.98 -14.62
N SER A 13 11.47 9.18 -14.46
CA SER A 13 12.49 9.35 -13.42
C SER A 13 13.79 8.67 -13.87
N PRO A 14 14.97 9.15 -13.44
CA PRO A 14 16.25 8.51 -13.71
C PRO A 14 16.29 7.07 -13.20
N THR A 15 16.99 6.19 -13.92
CA THR A 15 17.03 4.74 -13.64
C THR A 15 17.51 4.43 -12.22
N GLU A 16 18.50 5.16 -11.72
CA GLU A 16 18.99 5.00 -10.35
C GLU A 16 17.92 5.29 -9.28
N GLN A 17 17.10 6.32 -9.49
CA GLN A 17 16.02 6.65 -8.55
C GLN A 17 14.93 5.57 -8.57
N VAL A 18 14.56 5.10 -9.77
CA VAL A 18 13.59 4.02 -9.93
C VAL A 18 14.12 2.73 -9.31
N TRP A 19 15.40 2.40 -9.52
CA TRP A 19 16.05 1.25 -8.91
C TRP A 19 16.02 1.29 -7.39
N ASN A 20 16.50 2.39 -6.80
CA ASN A 20 16.52 2.58 -5.35
C ASN A 20 15.11 2.57 -4.72
N PHE A 21 14.10 2.97 -5.47
CA PHE A 21 12.71 2.88 -5.03
C PHE A 21 12.19 1.44 -5.09
N LEU A 22 12.41 0.75 -6.21
CA LEU A 22 11.89 -0.60 -6.45
C LEU A 22 12.68 -1.70 -5.72
N THR A 23 13.81 -1.39 -5.11
CA THR A 23 14.56 -2.30 -4.25
C THR A 23 14.33 -2.07 -2.76
N ASP A 24 13.45 -1.12 -2.40
CA ASP A 24 13.02 -0.86 -1.03
C ASP A 24 11.65 -1.52 -0.75
N PRO A 25 11.60 -2.61 0.04
CA PRO A 25 10.36 -3.35 0.27
C PRO A 25 9.27 -2.54 0.98
N GLU A 26 9.64 -1.57 1.81
CA GLU A 26 8.67 -0.74 2.52
C GLU A 26 8.00 0.27 1.57
N LYS A 27 8.77 0.84 0.63
CA LYS A 27 8.24 1.72 -0.41
C LYS A 27 7.32 0.96 -1.35
N ILE A 28 7.75 -0.24 -1.80
CA ILE A 28 6.91 -1.12 -2.64
C ILE A 28 5.62 -1.48 -1.92
N ALA A 29 5.68 -1.89 -0.66
CA ALA A 29 4.47 -2.29 0.08
C ALA A 29 3.45 -1.14 0.19
N ARG A 30 3.90 0.11 0.34
CA ARG A 30 3.01 1.28 0.32
C ARG A 30 2.34 1.50 -1.03
N CYS A 31 3.01 1.13 -2.12
CA CYS A 31 2.43 1.24 -3.47
C CYS A 31 1.49 0.08 -3.82
N LEU A 32 1.64 -1.09 -3.20
CA LEU A 32 0.81 -2.26 -3.44
C LEU A 32 -0.49 -2.21 -2.62
N PRO A 33 -1.69 -2.19 -3.25
CA PRO A 33 -2.95 -2.18 -2.52
C PRO A 33 -3.10 -3.44 -1.65
N GLY A 34 -3.35 -3.25 -0.37
CA GLY A 34 -3.57 -4.35 0.58
C GLY A 34 -2.31 -5.01 1.12
N ALA A 35 -1.11 -4.58 0.70
CA ALA A 35 0.17 -5.06 1.21
C ALA A 35 0.67 -4.25 2.41
N ALA A 36 1.36 -4.91 3.32
CA ALA A 36 2.10 -4.27 4.40
C ALA A 36 3.30 -5.12 4.80
N ILE A 37 4.44 -4.47 5.07
CA ILE A 37 5.57 -5.10 5.75
C ILE A 37 5.28 -5.11 7.25
N THR A 38 5.48 -6.25 7.89
CA THR A 38 5.22 -6.45 9.33
C THR A 38 6.47 -6.71 10.14
N GLY A 39 7.60 -6.94 9.47
CA GLY A 39 8.89 -7.12 10.12
C GLY A 39 9.99 -7.48 9.13
N LYS A 40 11.23 -7.29 9.56
CA LYS A 40 12.43 -7.73 8.85
C LYS A 40 12.94 -9.02 9.49
N ILE A 41 13.23 -10.04 8.68
CA ILE A 41 13.76 -11.34 9.14
C ILE A 41 15.28 -11.32 9.07
N ASP A 42 15.81 -10.92 7.91
CA ASP A 42 17.23 -10.75 7.65
C ASP A 42 17.47 -9.62 6.64
N GLU A 43 18.70 -9.49 6.13
CA GLU A 43 19.05 -8.38 5.20
C GLU A 43 18.29 -8.41 3.88
N LYS A 44 17.83 -9.58 3.45
CA LYS A 44 17.18 -9.80 2.15
C LYS A 44 15.75 -10.31 2.26
N THR A 45 15.25 -10.54 3.49
CA THR A 45 13.95 -11.18 3.73
C THR A 45 13.11 -10.39 4.71
N TRP A 46 11.88 -10.13 4.31
CA TRP A 46 10.88 -9.43 5.12
C TRP A 46 9.65 -10.30 5.32
N GLN A 47 8.98 -10.06 6.44
CA GLN A 47 7.67 -10.60 6.72
C GLN A 47 6.61 -9.58 6.34
N GLY A 48 5.50 -10.03 5.77
CA GLY A 48 4.44 -9.13 5.35
C GLY A 48 3.07 -9.79 5.31
N THR A 49 2.09 -8.96 5.06
CA THR A 49 0.71 -9.37 4.83
C THR A 49 0.21 -8.82 3.51
N MET A 50 -0.74 -9.52 2.90
CA MET A 50 -1.42 -9.08 1.69
C MET A 50 -2.90 -9.44 1.77
N THR A 51 -3.79 -8.47 1.58
CA THR A 51 -5.23 -8.71 1.49
C THR A 51 -5.70 -8.49 0.06
N VAL A 52 -6.36 -9.49 -0.51
CA VAL A 52 -6.86 -9.47 -1.88
C VAL A 52 -8.36 -9.74 -1.87
N LYS A 53 -9.10 -8.95 -2.65
CA LYS A 53 -10.54 -9.18 -2.91
C LYS A 53 -10.72 -9.63 -4.35
N VAL A 54 -11.41 -10.77 -4.52
CA VAL A 54 -11.74 -11.35 -5.83
C VAL A 54 -13.24 -11.61 -5.84
N GLY A 55 -14.00 -10.72 -6.46
CA GLY A 55 -15.47 -10.76 -6.38
C GLY A 55 -15.97 -10.70 -4.93
N PRO A 56 -16.82 -11.63 -4.50
CA PRO A 56 -17.31 -11.69 -3.12
C PRO A 56 -16.30 -12.25 -2.11
N VAL A 57 -15.18 -12.81 -2.59
CA VAL A 57 -14.18 -13.47 -1.73
C VAL A 57 -13.09 -12.48 -1.31
N SER A 58 -12.88 -12.38 0.00
CA SER A 58 -11.73 -11.67 0.58
C SER A 58 -10.79 -12.69 1.24
N SER A 59 -9.52 -12.65 0.85
CA SER A 59 -8.46 -13.49 1.42
C SER A 59 -7.32 -12.62 1.93
N SER A 60 -6.84 -12.94 3.14
CA SER A 60 -5.69 -12.29 3.75
C SER A 60 -4.57 -13.32 3.90
N TYR A 61 -3.41 -12.97 3.38
CA TYR A 61 -2.20 -13.80 3.40
C TYR A 61 -1.19 -13.22 4.37
N LYS A 62 -0.51 -14.10 5.07
CA LYS A 62 0.70 -13.78 5.84
C LYS A 62 1.85 -14.58 5.25
N GLY A 63 2.99 -13.94 5.07
CA GLY A 63 4.09 -14.60 4.38
C GLY A 63 5.39 -13.84 4.43
N LYS A 64 6.27 -14.17 3.49
CA LYS A 64 7.61 -13.61 3.36
C LYS A 64 7.84 -13.13 1.95
N VAL A 65 8.66 -12.08 1.82
CA VAL A 65 9.23 -11.63 0.56
C VAL A 65 10.76 -11.60 0.70
N ALA A 66 11.45 -12.14 -0.27
CA ALA A 66 12.91 -12.21 -0.28
C ALA A 66 13.48 -11.78 -1.63
N PHE A 67 14.57 -11.00 -1.62
CA PHE A 67 15.40 -10.78 -2.80
C PHE A 67 16.36 -11.97 -2.96
N GLU A 68 16.10 -12.85 -3.95
CA GLU A 68 16.99 -13.95 -4.27
C GLU A 68 18.26 -13.46 -4.98
N LYS A 69 18.10 -12.47 -5.88
CA LYS A 69 19.21 -11.81 -6.59
C LYS A 69 18.95 -10.31 -6.72
N LEU A 70 19.99 -9.52 -6.58
CA LEU A 70 20.03 -8.10 -6.85
C LEU A 70 21.33 -7.80 -7.60
N ASP A 71 21.21 -7.30 -8.83
CA ASP A 71 22.33 -6.81 -9.63
C ASP A 71 22.13 -5.32 -9.88
N THR A 72 22.84 -4.51 -9.12
CA THR A 72 22.77 -3.06 -9.19
C THR A 72 23.34 -2.51 -10.50
N THR A 73 24.34 -3.20 -11.08
CA THR A 73 24.95 -2.77 -12.34
C THR A 73 24.03 -3.01 -13.53
N ALA A 74 23.40 -4.18 -13.58
CA ALA A 74 22.45 -4.55 -14.62
C ALA A 74 21.03 -4.08 -14.34
N HIS A 75 20.75 -3.50 -13.17
CA HIS A 75 19.43 -3.13 -12.68
C HIS A 75 18.42 -4.27 -12.82
N THR A 76 18.80 -5.46 -12.36
CA THR A 76 17.95 -6.65 -12.38
C THR A 76 17.75 -7.21 -10.97
N ALA A 77 16.53 -7.66 -10.69
CA ALA A 77 16.17 -8.26 -9.42
C ALA A 77 15.36 -9.55 -9.62
N GLU A 78 15.63 -10.57 -8.78
CA GLU A 78 14.78 -11.73 -8.64
C GLU A 78 14.20 -11.76 -7.23
N ILE A 79 12.89 -11.85 -7.14
CA ILE A 79 12.13 -11.78 -5.89
C ILE A 79 11.29 -13.03 -5.76
N LEU A 80 11.32 -13.62 -4.56
CA LEU A 80 10.43 -14.70 -4.15
C LEU A 80 9.48 -14.17 -3.06
N ALA A 81 8.18 -14.31 -3.29
CA ALA A 81 7.18 -14.06 -2.26
C ALA A 81 6.34 -15.32 -2.05
N THR A 82 6.15 -15.69 -0.78
CA THR A 82 5.32 -16.84 -0.39
C THR A 82 4.31 -16.39 0.66
N GLY A 83 3.09 -16.90 0.60
CA GLY A 83 2.06 -16.53 1.54
C GLY A 83 1.04 -17.64 1.76
N GLN A 84 0.53 -17.73 2.99
CA GLN A 84 -0.55 -18.62 3.39
C GLN A 84 -1.76 -17.81 3.82
N ASP A 85 -2.95 -18.20 3.38
CA ASP A 85 -4.20 -17.58 3.84
C ASP A 85 -4.34 -17.78 5.35
N VAL A 86 -4.62 -16.70 6.07
CA VAL A 86 -4.68 -16.71 7.55
C VAL A 86 -5.80 -17.61 8.10
N ARG A 87 -6.75 -18.02 7.28
CA ARG A 87 -7.84 -18.95 7.59
C ARG A 87 -7.58 -20.35 7.05
N GLY A 88 -6.35 -20.65 6.57
CA GLY A 88 -5.98 -21.95 6.04
C GLY A 88 -6.64 -22.36 4.72
N ARG A 89 -7.17 -21.39 3.95
CA ARG A 89 -7.94 -21.65 2.72
C ARG A 89 -7.10 -21.75 1.46
N GLY A 90 -5.78 -21.80 1.57
CA GLY A 90 -4.84 -21.92 0.48
C GLY A 90 -3.59 -21.08 0.64
N GLY A 91 -2.76 -21.07 -0.40
CA GLY A 91 -1.51 -20.34 -0.44
C GLY A 91 -1.27 -19.67 -1.78
N ALA A 92 -0.27 -18.81 -1.82
CA ALA A 92 0.20 -18.16 -3.02
C ALA A 92 1.73 -18.07 -3.00
N ASP A 93 2.36 -18.41 -4.13
CA ASP A 93 3.79 -18.26 -4.36
C ASP A 93 3.99 -17.43 -5.62
N LEU A 94 4.88 -16.45 -5.54
CA LEU A 94 5.23 -15.56 -6.62
C LEU A 94 6.76 -15.56 -6.80
N ARG A 95 7.23 -15.89 -8.00
CA ARG A 95 8.59 -15.56 -8.46
C ARG A 95 8.52 -14.43 -9.45
N LEU A 96 9.18 -13.33 -9.16
CA LEU A 96 9.22 -12.16 -10.00
C LEU A 96 10.66 -11.87 -10.42
N LYS A 97 10.85 -11.67 -11.73
CA LYS A 97 12.07 -11.11 -12.29
C LYS A 97 11.75 -9.70 -12.78
N SER A 98 12.56 -8.73 -12.38
CA SER A 98 12.45 -7.35 -12.79
C SER A 98 13.72 -6.90 -13.49
N SER A 99 13.60 -6.11 -14.54
CA SER A 99 14.70 -5.43 -15.21
C SER A 99 14.32 -3.99 -15.54
N LEU A 100 15.27 -3.08 -15.39
CA LEU A 100 15.10 -1.68 -15.75
C LEU A 100 15.97 -1.37 -16.98
N ALA A 101 15.39 -0.59 -17.91
CA ALA A 101 16.09 -0.09 -19.08
C ALA A 101 15.95 1.43 -19.16
N THR A 102 17.07 2.14 -19.28
CA THR A 102 17.12 3.59 -19.48
C THR A 102 16.59 3.91 -20.87
N LYS A 103 15.52 4.72 -20.97
CA LYS A 103 14.96 5.22 -22.24
C LYS A 103 15.41 6.64 -22.53
N GLY A 104 15.75 7.40 -21.50
CA GLY A 104 16.23 8.77 -21.60
C GLY A 104 16.79 9.25 -20.26
N PRO A 105 17.29 10.49 -20.19
CA PRO A 105 17.89 11.02 -18.96
C PRO A 105 16.98 10.98 -17.74
N SER A 106 15.69 11.10 -17.93
CA SER A 106 14.67 11.08 -16.90
C SER A 106 13.52 10.14 -17.27
N GLU A 107 13.83 9.02 -17.92
CA GLU A 107 12.81 8.05 -18.32
C GLU A 107 13.36 6.63 -18.23
N THR A 108 12.64 5.78 -17.49
CA THR A 108 13.00 4.40 -17.23
C THR A 108 11.84 3.47 -17.56
N GLU A 109 12.13 2.44 -18.33
CA GLU A 109 11.22 1.32 -18.58
C GLU A 109 11.49 0.20 -17.58
N VAL A 110 10.44 -0.28 -16.94
CA VAL A 110 10.48 -1.41 -15.99
C VAL A 110 9.72 -2.57 -16.61
N THR A 111 10.40 -3.68 -16.81
CA THR A 111 9.78 -4.94 -17.27
C THR A 111 9.80 -5.96 -16.15
N THR A 112 8.67 -6.61 -15.91
CA THR A 112 8.53 -7.67 -14.90
C THR A 112 7.98 -8.93 -15.52
N THR A 113 8.58 -10.07 -15.20
CA THR A 113 8.06 -11.40 -15.51
C THR A 113 7.75 -12.10 -14.20
N SER A 114 6.48 -12.43 -14.00
CA SER A 114 5.98 -13.03 -12.75
C SER A 114 5.45 -14.43 -13.02
N ARG A 115 5.96 -15.42 -12.28
CA ARG A 115 5.36 -16.76 -12.20
C ARG A 115 4.59 -16.86 -10.90
N VAL A 116 3.29 -17.05 -11.03
CA VAL A 116 2.34 -17.08 -9.90
C VAL A 116 1.79 -18.48 -9.77
N ASN A 117 1.84 -19.04 -8.57
CA ASN A 117 1.16 -20.29 -8.22
C ASN A 117 0.20 -20.03 -7.07
N ILE A 118 -1.09 -20.33 -7.30
CA ILE A 118 -2.15 -20.10 -6.32
C ILE A 118 -2.85 -21.43 -6.04
N THR A 119 -3.13 -21.69 -4.77
CA THR A 119 -3.86 -22.85 -4.28
C THR A 119 -5.09 -22.43 -3.45
N GLY A 120 -5.99 -23.39 -3.21
CA GLY A 120 -7.17 -23.17 -2.37
C GLY A 120 -8.26 -22.34 -3.03
N ILE A 121 -8.98 -21.53 -2.24
CA ILE A 121 -10.21 -20.87 -2.66
C ILE A 121 -10.02 -19.90 -3.84
N LEU A 122 -8.91 -19.16 -3.90
CA LEU A 122 -8.66 -18.26 -5.03
C LEU A 122 -8.38 -19.01 -6.33
N ALA A 123 -7.77 -20.21 -6.26
CA ALA A 123 -7.55 -21.04 -7.44
C ALA A 123 -8.87 -21.55 -8.04
N GLN A 124 -9.92 -21.68 -7.24
CA GLN A 124 -11.25 -22.13 -7.68
C GLN A 124 -12.02 -21.04 -8.43
N MET A 125 -11.64 -19.78 -8.30
CA MET A 125 -12.29 -18.65 -8.98
C MET A 125 -12.00 -18.58 -10.48
N GLY A 126 -11.09 -19.42 -10.96
CA GLY A 126 -10.68 -19.47 -12.35
C GLY A 126 -9.61 -18.46 -12.72
N ARG A 127 -8.86 -18.80 -13.76
CA ARG A 127 -7.67 -18.06 -14.19
C ARG A 127 -8.00 -16.61 -14.61
N GLY A 128 -9.09 -16.41 -15.34
CA GLY A 128 -9.48 -15.07 -15.84
C GLY A 128 -9.69 -14.09 -14.69
N MET A 129 -10.50 -14.46 -13.70
CA MET A 129 -10.78 -13.58 -12.56
C MET A 129 -9.51 -13.24 -11.74
N VAL A 130 -8.61 -14.20 -11.57
CA VAL A 130 -7.32 -13.95 -10.87
C VAL A 130 -6.41 -13.02 -11.69
N GLN A 131 -6.41 -13.15 -13.02
CA GLN A 131 -5.68 -12.26 -13.91
C GLN A 131 -6.23 -10.84 -13.87
N ASP A 132 -7.55 -10.67 -13.92
CA ASP A 132 -8.20 -9.35 -13.85
C ASP A 132 -7.86 -8.61 -12.55
N VAL A 133 -7.86 -9.31 -11.42
CA VAL A 133 -7.44 -8.73 -10.14
C VAL A 133 -5.95 -8.40 -10.14
N GLY A 134 -5.10 -9.26 -10.71
CA GLY A 134 -3.67 -9.00 -10.88
C GLY A 134 -3.42 -7.74 -11.71
N ASP A 135 -4.19 -7.53 -12.77
CA ASP A 135 -4.11 -6.35 -13.62
C ASP A 135 -4.54 -5.07 -12.89
N GLN A 136 -5.60 -5.14 -12.07
CA GLN A 136 -6.02 -4.01 -11.23
C GLN A 136 -4.95 -3.65 -10.19
N ILE A 137 -4.35 -4.64 -9.53
CA ILE A 137 -3.26 -4.42 -8.58
C ILE A 137 -2.06 -3.79 -9.28
N PHE A 138 -1.69 -4.27 -10.47
CA PHE A 138 -0.58 -3.73 -11.25
C PHE A 138 -0.84 -2.28 -11.67
N GLN A 139 -2.04 -1.95 -12.15
CA GLN A 139 -2.42 -0.58 -12.50
C GLN A 139 -2.34 0.36 -11.29
N ALA A 140 -2.90 -0.04 -10.15
CA ALA A 140 -2.85 0.75 -8.94
C ALA A 140 -1.40 0.93 -8.43
N PHE A 141 -0.59 -0.11 -8.52
CA PHE A 141 0.84 -0.06 -8.18
C PHE A 141 1.59 0.94 -9.05
N THR A 142 1.46 0.83 -10.38
CA THR A 142 2.17 1.72 -11.32
C THR A 142 1.76 3.18 -11.17
N GLN A 143 0.49 3.45 -10.91
CA GLN A 143 0.00 4.82 -10.64
C GLN A 143 0.66 5.41 -9.39
N ARG A 144 0.76 4.63 -8.30
CA ARG A 144 1.39 5.09 -7.06
C ARG A 144 2.89 5.25 -7.20
N VAL A 145 3.58 4.33 -7.89
CA VAL A 145 5.02 4.46 -8.18
C VAL A 145 5.30 5.74 -8.98
N ARG A 146 4.48 6.04 -9.99
CA ARG A 146 4.59 7.29 -10.74
C ARG A 146 4.33 8.51 -9.87
N ALA A 147 3.31 8.48 -9.03
CA ALA A 147 3.01 9.58 -8.11
C ALA A 147 4.18 9.88 -7.16
N GLU A 148 4.88 8.85 -6.69
CA GLU A 148 6.06 9.01 -5.81
C GLU A 148 7.31 9.50 -6.55
N LEU A 149 7.53 9.04 -7.78
CA LEU A 149 8.79 9.29 -8.51
C LEU A 149 8.71 10.43 -9.52
N GLU A 150 7.52 10.75 -10.02
CA GLU A 150 7.29 11.81 -11.00
C GLU A 150 6.78 13.12 -10.36
N ALA A 151 6.48 13.09 -9.04
CA ALA A 151 6.16 14.31 -8.30
C ALA A 151 7.35 15.28 -8.40
N PRO A 152 7.14 16.57 -8.74
CA PRO A 152 8.20 17.55 -8.63
C PRO A 152 8.76 17.49 -7.20
N PRO A 153 10.09 17.65 -7.00
CA PRO A 153 10.65 17.69 -5.65
C PRO A 153 9.87 18.75 -4.89
N GLN A 154 9.04 18.31 -3.95
CA GLN A 154 8.45 19.24 -3.00
C GLN A 154 9.65 19.88 -2.32
N ALA A 155 9.92 21.14 -2.68
CA ALA A 155 10.78 21.97 -1.88
C ALA A 155 10.26 21.76 -0.46
N THR A 156 11.10 21.19 0.39
CA THR A 156 10.85 21.20 1.82
C THR A 156 10.72 22.67 2.13
N GLU A 157 9.47 23.17 2.13
CA GLU A 157 9.22 24.50 2.70
C GLU A 157 9.75 24.37 4.11
N ALA A 158 10.93 24.94 4.29
CA ALA A 158 11.48 25.17 5.61
C ALA A 158 10.36 25.86 6.35
N ARG A 159 9.75 25.14 7.30
CA ARG A 159 8.79 25.69 8.23
C ARG A 159 9.37 27.03 8.66
N PRO A 160 8.71 28.16 8.39
CA PRO A 160 9.26 29.44 8.78
C PRO A 160 9.63 29.34 10.25
N ALA A 161 10.91 29.62 10.54
CA ALA A 161 11.39 29.67 11.91
C ALA A 161 10.40 30.54 12.67
N ALA A 162 9.77 29.95 13.70
CA ALA A 162 8.85 30.67 14.56
C ALA A 162 9.57 31.93 15.02
N THR A 163 9.08 33.06 14.58
CA THR A 163 9.50 34.39 15.07
C THR A 163 9.37 34.36 16.59
N PRO A 164 10.39 34.75 17.36
CA PRO A 164 10.29 34.76 18.81
C PRO A 164 9.14 35.69 19.19
N VAL A 165 8.06 35.12 19.74
CA VAL A 165 6.97 35.89 20.34
C VAL A 165 7.55 36.59 21.57
N PRO A 166 7.49 37.92 21.67
CA PRO A 166 7.90 38.62 22.89
C PRO A 166 7.04 38.15 24.07
N PRO A 167 7.59 38.05 25.29
CA PRO A 167 6.84 37.59 26.44
C PRO A 167 5.67 38.52 26.73
N SER A 168 4.46 38.01 26.47
CA SER A 168 3.22 38.70 26.88
C SER A 168 3.11 38.71 28.42
N ARG A 169 2.95 39.86 29.00
CA ARG A 169 2.61 40.09 30.40
C ARG A 169 1.34 39.30 30.76
N PRO A 170 1.23 38.78 31.96
CA PRO A 170 0.00 38.12 32.42
C PRO A 170 -1.11 39.16 32.56
N GLU A 171 -2.05 39.14 31.63
CA GLU A 171 -3.30 39.87 31.76
C GLU A 171 -4.29 39.00 32.55
N ALA A 172 -4.91 39.64 33.56
CA ALA A 172 -5.80 38.97 34.52
C ALA A 172 -7.00 38.35 33.81
N LEU A 173 -7.36 37.12 34.16
CA LEU A 173 -8.52 36.37 33.69
C LEU A 173 -9.80 37.11 34.11
N ASP A 174 -10.49 37.76 33.14
CA ASP A 174 -11.85 38.26 33.34
C ASP A 174 -12.84 37.10 33.08
N VAL A 175 -13.44 36.59 34.17
CA VAL A 175 -14.33 35.41 34.20
C VAL A 175 -15.75 35.73 33.76
N GLY A 176 -16.00 36.92 33.19
CA GLY A 176 -17.34 37.44 32.91
C GLY A 176 -17.94 37.15 31.55
N ALA A 177 -17.20 36.52 30.57
CA ALA A 177 -17.65 36.44 29.18
C ALA A 177 -17.87 35.02 28.64
N LEU A 178 -18.05 33.99 29.49
CA LEU A 178 -18.33 32.61 29.08
C LEU A 178 -19.81 32.22 29.18
N GLY A 179 -20.68 33.06 28.67
CA GLY A 179 -22.09 32.74 28.56
C GLY A 179 -22.66 33.15 27.20
N ALA A 180 -22.65 32.24 26.24
CA ALA A 180 -23.48 32.19 25.04
C ALA A 180 -22.68 31.91 23.76
N ARG A 181 -22.45 30.63 23.42
CA ARG A 181 -22.43 30.15 22.03
C ARG A 181 -21.99 28.64 21.98
N ALA A 182 -22.81 27.79 22.57
CA ALA A 182 -22.70 26.35 22.31
C ALA A 182 -24.10 25.70 22.35
N ALA A 183 -24.91 26.04 21.39
CA ALA A 183 -26.13 25.30 21.10
C ALA A 183 -26.29 25.27 19.58
N VAL A 184 -26.50 24.03 19.11
CA VAL A 184 -26.86 23.59 17.76
C VAL A 184 -25.72 22.87 17.04
N ARG A 185 -25.68 21.52 17.27
CA ARG A 185 -25.53 20.46 16.25
C ARG A 185 -25.14 19.10 16.87
N ALA A 186 -26.03 18.51 17.67
CA ALA A 186 -25.86 17.15 18.12
C ALA A 186 -27.17 16.39 18.44
N PRO A 187 -28.21 16.38 17.59
CA PRO A 187 -29.26 15.38 17.75
C PRO A 187 -29.19 14.20 16.76
N LEU A 188 -28.49 14.33 15.61
CA LEU A 188 -28.47 13.26 14.60
C LEU A 188 -27.60 12.06 14.94
N PHE A 189 -26.52 12.25 15.72
CA PHE A 189 -25.61 11.15 16.11
C PHE A 189 -26.28 10.19 17.11
N TRP A 190 -27.05 10.70 18.04
CA TRP A 190 -27.74 9.87 19.04
C TRP A 190 -28.96 9.13 18.49
N VAL A 191 -29.62 9.68 17.46
CA VAL A 191 -30.73 9.00 16.75
C VAL A 191 -30.21 7.78 15.97
N ALA A 192 -29.03 7.88 15.34
CA ALA A 192 -28.42 6.76 14.63
C ALA A 192 -28.04 5.61 15.58
N ILE A 193 -27.51 5.90 16.76
CA ILE A 193 -27.18 4.88 17.79
C ILE A 193 -28.43 4.20 18.32
N ALA A 194 -29.52 4.95 18.56
CA ALA A 194 -30.78 4.40 19.04
C ALA A 194 -31.45 3.48 18.02
N LEU A 195 -31.37 3.80 16.71
CA LEU A 195 -31.90 2.95 15.64
C LEU A 195 -31.09 1.65 15.47
N ILE A 196 -29.77 1.69 15.61
CA ILE A 196 -28.90 0.50 15.55
C ILE A 196 -29.16 -0.41 16.76
N ALA A 197 -29.31 0.14 17.96
CA ALA A 197 -29.62 -0.63 19.17
C ALA A 197 -31.02 -1.25 19.10
N GLY A 198 -32.02 -0.56 18.55
CA GLY A 198 -33.36 -1.08 18.34
C GLY A 198 -33.43 -2.20 17.32
N LEU A 199 -32.66 -2.11 16.24
CA LEU A 199 -32.58 -3.15 15.22
C LEU A 199 -31.91 -4.43 15.75
N LEU A 200 -30.86 -4.29 16.56
CA LEU A 200 -30.19 -5.42 17.22
C LEU A 200 -31.10 -6.09 18.26
N TYR A 201 -31.92 -5.33 18.98
CA TYR A 201 -32.87 -5.90 19.93
C TYR A 201 -33.97 -6.72 19.28
N ILE A 202 -34.41 -6.35 18.06
CA ILE A 202 -35.44 -7.10 17.30
C ILE A 202 -34.83 -8.36 16.65
N LEU A 203 -33.55 -8.38 16.32
CA LEU A 203 -32.89 -9.53 15.66
C LEU A 203 -32.47 -10.63 16.66
N PHE A 204 -32.40 -10.32 17.98
CA PHE A 204 -31.99 -11.25 19.03
C PHE A 204 -33.09 -11.68 19.98
N ARG A 205 -34.37 -11.44 19.60
CA ARG A 205 -35.55 -11.94 20.32
C ARG A 205 -36.33 -12.95 19.42
#